data_85a110bc32c8fc5a41b6796eae498ff7
#
_entry.id   85a110bc32c8fc5a41b6796eae498ff7
#
_cell.length_a   1.000
_cell.length_b   1.000
_cell.length_c   1.000
_cell.angle_alpha   90.00
_cell.angle_beta   90.00
_cell.angle_gamma   90.00
#
_symmetry.space_group_name_H-M   'P 1'
#
loop_
_entity.id
_entity.type
_entity.pdbx_description
1 polymer ?
#
loop_
_entity_poly.entity_id
_entity_poly.type
_entity_poly.pdbx_seq_one_letter_code
_entity_poly.pdbx_strand_id
1 'polypeptide(L)'
;MSNLLWQKKMTKTDAQRQAGNQTGDLRLTKAGFRVKGNLIDHTSYFRQEIFGECDWEIIDENSKKEVTNCVFKVDILGVYSGHTELTISHKPLGEASQGNYTTGIRWGSWMSGILSSDINCTGRMVYIHKSEDGFELIIA
;
A
#
# COMPACT_ATOMS: atom_id res chain seq x y z
N MET A 1 -8.14 -19.79 -3.84
CA MET A 1 -7.14 -19.31 -4.80
C MET A 1 -7.03 -17.79 -4.70
N SER A 2 -5.82 -17.25 -4.65
CA SER A 2 -5.63 -15.81 -4.59
C SER A 2 -5.36 -15.22 -5.97
N ASN A 3 -5.82 -14.00 -6.20
CA ASN A 3 -5.60 -13.29 -7.44
C ASN A 3 -4.66 -12.11 -7.20
N LEU A 4 -3.60 -12.02 -7.98
CA LEU A 4 -2.69 -10.89 -7.93
C LEU A 4 -3.40 -9.63 -8.44
N LEU A 5 -3.45 -8.61 -7.59
CA LEU A 5 -4.04 -7.32 -7.92
C LEU A 5 -2.99 -6.30 -8.33
N TRP A 6 -1.82 -6.35 -7.68
CA TRP A 6 -0.80 -5.34 -7.87
C TRP A 6 0.53 -5.79 -7.30
N GLN A 7 1.62 -5.28 -7.86
CA GLN A 7 2.97 -5.55 -7.37
C GLN A 7 3.87 -4.33 -7.58
N LYS A 8 4.90 -4.24 -6.76
CA LYS A 8 5.87 -3.16 -6.83
C LYS A 8 7.20 -3.61 -6.23
N LYS A 9 8.29 -3.11 -6.81
CA LYS A 9 9.61 -3.23 -6.19
C LYS A 9 9.74 -2.18 -5.10
N MET A 10 10.04 -2.59 -3.89
CA MET A 10 10.13 -1.69 -2.73
C MET A 10 11.33 -0.76 -2.83
N THR A 11 11.09 0.53 -2.64
CA THR A 11 12.14 1.54 -2.50
C THR A 11 12.66 1.55 -1.06
N LYS A 12 13.74 2.29 -0.81
CA LYS A 12 14.24 2.50 0.56
C LYS A 12 13.17 3.15 1.45
N THR A 13 12.40 4.09 0.89
CA THR A 13 11.32 4.75 1.63
C THR A 13 10.22 3.76 2.00
N ASP A 14 9.78 2.92 1.05
CA ASP A 14 8.77 1.89 1.33
C ASP A 14 9.25 0.93 2.42
N ALA A 15 10.51 0.55 2.38
CA ALA A 15 11.13 -0.39 3.31
C ALA A 15 11.56 0.26 4.64
N GLN A 16 11.25 1.53 4.86
CA GLN A 16 11.60 2.29 6.05
C GLN A 16 13.11 2.34 6.31
N ARG A 17 13.90 2.43 5.22
CA ARG A 17 15.36 2.45 5.27
C ARG A 17 15.98 3.77 4.82
N GLN A 18 15.15 4.75 4.45
CA GLN A 18 15.65 6.05 4.04
C GLN A 18 16.02 6.88 5.27
N ALA A 19 17.29 7.22 5.40
CA ALA A 19 17.79 7.99 6.54
C ALA A 19 17.08 9.35 6.63
N GLY A 20 16.57 9.68 7.81
CA GLY A 20 15.91 10.95 8.07
C GLY A 20 14.53 11.10 7.46
N ASN A 21 14.00 10.06 6.80
CA ASN A 21 12.70 10.15 6.14
C ASN A 21 11.97 8.81 6.17
N GLN A 22 11.59 8.39 7.37
CA GLN A 22 10.77 7.20 7.56
C GLN A 22 9.31 7.62 7.56
N THR A 23 8.63 7.45 6.41
CA THR A 23 7.25 7.91 6.25
C THR A 23 6.22 7.03 6.94
N GLY A 24 6.56 5.77 7.19
CA GLY A 24 5.62 4.80 7.74
C GLY A 24 4.62 4.26 6.72
N ASP A 25 4.79 4.58 5.45
CA ASP A 25 3.84 4.25 4.38
C ASP A 25 4.47 3.46 3.26
N LEU A 26 3.66 2.57 2.66
CA LEU A 26 3.92 1.99 1.36
C LEU A 26 3.19 2.85 0.32
N ARG A 27 3.93 3.47 -0.58
CA ARG A 27 3.35 4.26 -1.67
C ARG A 27 2.91 3.32 -2.78
N LEU A 28 1.65 3.43 -3.20
CA LEU A 28 1.10 2.49 -4.16
C LEU A 28 1.34 2.93 -5.61
N THR A 29 0.57 3.87 -6.12
CA THR A 29 0.69 4.25 -7.54
C THR A 29 0.75 5.75 -7.74
N LYS A 30 1.42 6.15 -8.82
CA LYS A 30 1.43 7.53 -9.31
C LYS A 30 1.15 7.53 -10.81
N ALA A 31 1.05 8.73 -11.41
CA ALA A 31 0.80 8.86 -12.84
C ALA A 31 1.83 8.07 -13.66
N GLY A 32 1.36 7.41 -14.71
CA GLY A 32 2.21 6.60 -15.58
C GLY A 32 2.41 5.18 -15.10
N PHE A 33 1.81 4.78 -13.98
CA PHE A 33 1.97 3.42 -13.46
C PHE A 33 1.15 2.42 -14.28
N ARG A 34 1.71 1.23 -14.49
CA ARG A 34 1.06 0.16 -15.24
C ARG A 34 0.88 -1.07 -14.36
N VAL A 35 -0.26 -1.74 -14.53
CA VAL A 35 -0.55 -3.01 -13.87
C VAL A 35 -0.86 -4.03 -14.96
N LYS A 36 -0.13 -5.12 -14.98
CA LYS A 36 -0.25 -6.18 -16.01
C LYS A 36 -0.16 -5.61 -17.43
N GLY A 37 0.72 -4.62 -17.63
CA GLY A 37 0.92 -3.97 -18.92
C GLY A 37 -0.07 -2.87 -19.28
N ASN A 38 -1.11 -2.68 -18.49
CA ASN A 38 -2.15 -1.68 -18.76
C ASN A 38 -1.91 -0.42 -17.92
N LEU A 39 -2.01 0.74 -18.57
CA LEU A 39 -1.95 2.02 -17.85
C LEU A 39 -3.19 2.15 -16.99
N ILE A 40 -2.97 2.44 -15.70
CA ILE A 40 -4.08 2.63 -14.76
C ILE A 40 -4.25 4.12 -14.45
N ASP A 41 -5.46 4.47 -14.05
CA ASP A 41 -5.72 5.80 -13.50
C ASP A 41 -5.29 5.81 -12.04
N HIS A 42 -4.15 6.42 -11.73
CA HIS A 42 -3.58 6.45 -10.39
C HIS A 42 -4.48 7.15 -9.37
N THR A 43 -5.46 7.93 -9.83
CA THR A 43 -6.38 8.66 -8.94
C THR A 43 -7.55 7.80 -8.48
N SER A 44 -7.85 6.70 -9.16
CA SER A 44 -9.04 5.91 -8.88
C SER A 44 -8.80 4.41 -8.71
N TYR A 45 -7.68 3.88 -9.20
CA TYR A 45 -7.47 2.44 -9.27
C TYR A 45 -7.63 1.74 -7.90
N PHE A 46 -6.87 2.17 -6.91
CA PHE A 46 -6.96 1.55 -5.59
C PHE A 46 -8.26 1.91 -4.88
N ARG A 47 -8.66 3.18 -4.98
CA ARG A 47 -9.87 3.66 -4.30
C ARG A 47 -11.14 2.98 -4.79
N GLN A 48 -11.24 2.73 -6.08
CA GLN A 48 -12.46 2.20 -6.70
C GLN A 48 -12.37 0.74 -7.07
N GLU A 49 -11.27 0.29 -7.69
CA GLU A 49 -11.18 -1.06 -8.24
C GLU A 49 -10.69 -2.10 -7.23
N ILE A 50 -9.81 -1.73 -6.32
CA ILE A 50 -9.26 -2.69 -5.35
C ILE A 50 -9.98 -2.58 -4.00
N PHE A 51 -10.07 -1.38 -3.45
CA PHE A 51 -10.63 -1.16 -2.12
C PHE A 51 -12.00 -0.45 -2.16
N GLY A 52 -12.69 -0.51 -3.30
CA GLY A 52 -13.96 0.23 -3.50
C GLY A 52 -15.06 -0.19 -2.55
N GLU A 53 -15.08 -1.46 -2.11
CA GLU A 53 -16.11 -1.98 -1.21
C GLU A 53 -15.77 -1.79 0.27
N CYS A 54 -14.60 -1.23 0.58
CA CYS A 54 -14.21 -0.94 1.96
C CYS A 54 -14.95 0.30 2.48
N ASP A 55 -15.04 0.41 3.81
CA ASP A 55 -15.72 1.54 4.45
C ASP A 55 -14.78 2.73 4.56
N TRP A 56 -14.91 3.67 3.64
CA TRP A 56 -14.09 4.87 3.60
C TRP A 56 -14.68 5.99 4.43
N GLU A 57 -13.82 6.73 5.10
CA GLU A 57 -14.18 7.89 5.91
C GLU A 57 -13.37 9.10 5.47
N ILE A 58 -14.04 10.23 5.24
CA ILE A 58 -13.36 11.49 4.94
C ILE A 58 -12.85 12.07 6.26
N ILE A 59 -11.55 12.30 6.36
CA ILE A 59 -10.90 12.83 7.56
C ILE A 59 -10.44 14.27 7.40
N ASP A 60 -10.49 14.83 6.18
CA ASP A 60 -10.17 16.24 5.91
C ASP A 60 -11.03 16.71 4.75
N GLU A 61 -12.02 17.56 5.06
CA GLU A 61 -12.96 18.07 4.05
C GLU A 61 -12.29 18.98 3.02
N ASN A 62 -11.21 19.67 3.37
CA ASN A 62 -10.53 20.58 2.45
C ASN A 62 -9.77 19.80 1.38
N SER A 63 -9.01 18.80 1.76
CA SER A 63 -8.23 17.97 0.85
C SER A 63 -9.00 16.77 0.30
N LYS A 64 -10.17 16.48 0.88
CA LYS A 64 -10.95 15.28 0.58
C LYS A 64 -10.20 13.99 0.88
N LYS A 65 -9.26 14.04 1.82
CA LYS A 65 -8.51 12.86 2.24
C LYS A 65 -9.44 11.85 2.91
N GLU A 66 -9.37 10.62 2.43
CA GLU A 66 -10.16 9.50 2.96
C GLU A 66 -9.23 8.42 3.53
N VAL A 67 -9.72 7.68 4.50
CA VAL A 67 -9.03 6.50 5.03
C VAL A 67 -10.00 5.34 5.17
N THR A 68 -9.46 4.13 5.09
CA THR A 68 -10.18 2.91 5.44
C THR A 68 -9.20 1.96 6.12
N ASN A 69 -9.73 1.04 6.90
CA ASN A 69 -8.91 0.02 7.58
C ASN A 69 -9.31 -1.35 7.04
N CYS A 70 -8.33 -2.15 6.64
CA CYS A 70 -8.56 -3.49 6.13
C CYS A 70 -7.62 -4.46 6.81
N VAL A 71 -8.10 -5.66 7.11
CA VAL A 71 -7.26 -6.72 7.64
C VAL A 71 -6.56 -7.41 6.48
N PHE A 72 -5.24 -7.51 6.57
CA PHE A 72 -4.40 -8.19 5.60
C PHE A 72 -3.79 -9.43 6.22
N LYS A 73 -3.77 -10.51 5.47
CA LYS A 73 -2.89 -11.63 5.77
C LYS A 73 -1.52 -11.27 5.21
N VAL A 74 -0.50 -11.26 6.06
CA VAL A 74 0.83 -10.77 5.69
C VAL A 74 1.83 -11.90 5.76
N ASP A 75 2.71 -11.96 4.75
CA ASP A 75 3.86 -12.87 4.72
C ASP A 75 5.08 -12.04 4.31
N ILE A 76 6.10 -12.02 5.15
CA ILE A 76 7.33 -11.27 4.90
C ILE A 76 8.49 -12.27 4.78
N LEU A 77 8.97 -12.48 3.57
CA LEU A 77 10.12 -13.34 3.23
C LEU A 77 10.00 -14.77 3.77
N GLY A 78 8.77 -15.25 4.02
CA GLY A 78 8.55 -16.57 4.59
C GLY A 78 8.94 -16.69 6.06
N VAL A 79 9.39 -15.59 6.69
CA VAL A 79 9.90 -15.59 8.08
C VAL A 79 8.85 -15.06 9.05
N TYR A 80 8.18 -13.97 8.68
CA TYR A 80 7.12 -13.37 9.50
C TYR A 80 5.78 -13.51 8.79
N SER A 81 4.77 -13.99 9.51
CA SER A 81 3.42 -14.10 8.98
C SER A 81 2.40 -13.78 10.06
N GLY A 82 1.23 -13.34 9.62
CA GLY A 82 0.14 -13.04 10.54
C GLY A 82 -0.93 -12.20 9.87
N HIS A 83 -1.94 -11.85 10.64
CA HIS A 83 -3.00 -10.95 10.21
C HIS A 83 -2.83 -9.62 10.93
N THR A 84 -2.92 -8.52 10.21
CA THR A 84 -2.83 -7.20 10.80
C THR A 84 -3.78 -6.25 10.08
N GLU A 85 -4.33 -5.30 10.81
CA GLU A 85 -5.14 -4.26 10.23
C GLU A 85 -4.22 -3.14 9.73
N LEU A 86 -4.35 -2.80 8.45
CA LEU A 86 -3.58 -1.73 7.84
C LEU A 86 -4.53 -0.60 7.43
N THR A 87 -4.09 0.63 7.62
CA THR A 87 -4.84 1.81 7.22
C THR A 87 -4.43 2.21 5.81
N ILE A 88 -5.42 2.37 4.93
CA ILE A 88 -5.21 2.81 3.56
C ILE A 88 -5.70 4.25 3.47
N SER A 89 -4.84 5.14 2.98
CA SER A 89 -5.19 6.55 2.81
C SER A 89 -5.25 6.91 1.34
N HIS A 90 -6.18 7.80 1.00
CA HIS A 90 -6.39 8.28 -0.36
C HIS A 90 -6.51 9.80 -0.34
N LYS A 91 -5.63 10.48 -1.10
CA LYS A 91 -5.57 11.94 -1.18
C LYS A 91 -5.76 12.35 -2.63
N PRO A 92 -7.00 12.59 -3.10
CA PRO A 92 -7.23 12.84 -4.51
C PRO A 92 -6.80 14.23 -4.99
N LEU A 93 -6.91 15.25 -4.12
CA LEU A 93 -6.59 16.62 -4.51
C LEU A 93 -5.12 16.93 -4.23
N GLY A 94 -4.51 17.75 -5.04
CA GLY A 94 -3.09 18.10 -4.92
C GLY A 94 -2.18 16.99 -5.44
N GLU A 95 -2.24 15.81 -4.82
CA GLU A 95 -1.40 14.68 -5.22
C GLU A 95 -1.72 14.26 -6.66
N ALA A 96 -3.00 14.19 -7.03
CA ALA A 96 -3.41 13.84 -8.38
C ALA A 96 -2.93 14.86 -9.41
N SER A 97 -3.05 16.16 -9.10
CA SER A 97 -2.65 17.22 -10.02
C SER A 97 -1.14 17.27 -10.25
N GLN A 98 -0.35 16.76 -9.31
CA GLN A 98 1.10 16.68 -9.42
C GLN A 98 1.59 15.35 -9.99
N GLY A 99 0.67 14.42 -10.27
CA GLY A 99 1.01 13.09 -10.75
C GLY A 99 1.64 12.19 -9.68
N ASN A 100 1.55 12.58 -8.42
CA ASN A 100 2.13 11.85 -7.29
C ASN A 100 1.23 10.69 -6.85
N TYR A 101 1.71 9.91 -5.87
CA TYR A 101 0.94 8.82 -5.30
C TYR A 101 -0.29 9.36 -4.59
N THR A 102 -1.46 8.93 -5.02
CA THR A 102 -2.73 9.34 -4.40
C THR A 102 -3.14 8.41 -3.27
N THR A 103 -2.67 7.17 -3.30
CA THR A 103 -3.05 6.14 -2.33
C THR A 103 -1.80 5.52 -1.71
N GLY A 104 -1.86 5.27 -0.41
CA GLY A 104 -0.79 4.62 0.32
C GLY A 104 -1.34 3.72 1.42
N ILE A 105 -0.56 2.72 1.81
CA ILE A 105 -0.85 1.85 2.94
C ILE A 105 0.07 2.25 4.08
N ARG A 106 -0.50 2.59 5.23
CA ARG A 106 0.28 2.86 6.44
C ARG A 106 0.68 1.54 7.07
N TRP A 107 1.99 1.35 7.28
CA TRP A 107 2.53 0.10 7.78
C TRP A 107 2.03 -0.27 9.18
N GLY A 108 1.89 0.72 10.08
CA GLY A 108 1.56 0.47 11.47
C GLY A 108 2.76 -0.05 12.27
N SER A 109 2.60 -0.18 13.59
CA SER A 109 3.72 -0.49 14.48
C SER A 109 4.31 -1.88 14.26
N TRP A 110 3.48 -2.90 14.02
CA TRP A 110 3.96 -4.26 13.80
C TRP A 110 4.81 -4.36 12.54
N MET A 111 4.29 -3.87 11.42
CA MET A 111 5.03 -3.88 10.14
C MET A 111 6.28 -3.01 10.20
N SER A 112 6.16 -1.80 10.76
CA SER A 112 7.30 -0.89 10.86
C SER A 112 8.41 -1.46 11.72
N GLY A 113 8.07 -2.16 12.80
CA GLY A 113 9.03 -2.84 13.65
C GLY A 113 9.82 -3.91 12.90
N ILE A 114 9.13 -4.70 12.08
CA ILE A 114 9.79 -5.74 11.27
C ILE A 114 10.64 -5.12 10.19
N LEU A 115 10.13 -4.13 9.46
CA LEU A 115 10.85 -3.48 8.36
C LEU A 115 12.08 -2.72 8.84
N SER A 116 12.07 -2.24 10.09
CA SER A 116 13.20 -1.52 10.69
C SER A 116 14.20 -2.44 11.40
N SER A 117 13.92 -3.74 11.48
CA SER A 117 14.77 -4.72 12.14
C SER A 117 15.97 -5.10 11.26
N ASP A 118 16.57 -6.27 11.52
CA ASP A 118 17.68 -6.79 10.72
C ASP A 118 17.27 -7.17 9.30
N ILE A 119 15.97 -7.27 9.03
CA ILE A 119 15.46 -7.58 7.68
C ILE A 119 15.34 -6.31 6.86
N ASN A 120 16.15 -6.21 5.79
CA ASN A 120 16.09 -5.09 4.85
C ASN A 120 15.32 -5.53 3.62
N CYS A 121 14.11 -4.99 3.45
CA CYS A 121 13.23 -5.33 2.32
C CYS A 121 13.44 -4.42 1.09
N THR A 122 14.43 -3.54 1.11
CA THR A 122 14.73 -2.68 -0.05
C THR A 122 15.03 -3.54 -1.27
N GLY A 123 14.38 -3.27 -2.38
CA GLY A 123 14.57 -4.02 -3.61
C GLY A 123 13.77 -5.32 -3.70
N ARG A 124 13.10 -5.70 -2.62
CA ARG A 124 12.21 -6.86 -2.64
C ARG A 124 10.87 -6.50 -3.30
N MET A 125 10.18 -7.50 -3.82
CA MET A 125 8.86 -7.28 -4.40
C MET A 125 7.79 -7.35 -3.32
N VAL A 126 6.85 -6.42 -3.38
CA VAL A 126 5.64 -6.48 -2.57
C VAL A 126 4.46 -6.75 -3.49
N TYR A 127 3.62 -7.70 -3.09
CA TYR A 127 2.46 -8.13 -3.86
C TYR A 127 1.20 -7.95 -3.03
N ILE A 128 0.14 -7.48 -3.66
CA ILE A 128 -1.20 -7.46 -3.05
C ILE A 128 -2.07 -8.43 -3.84
N HIS A 129 -2.66 -9.37 -3.12
CA HIS A 129 -3.55 -10.40 -3.67
C HIS A 129 -4.94 -10.25 -3.08
N LYS A 130 -5.94 -10.67 -3.83
CA LYS A 130 -7.30 -10.84 -3.35
C LYS A 130 -7.55 -12.33 -3.12
N SER A 131 -8.00 -12.68 -1.92
CA SER A 131 -8.42 -14.04 -1.58
C SER A 131 -9.89 -14.05 -1.22
N GLU A 132 -10.45 -15.24 -0.97
CA GLU A 132 -11.85 -15.38 -0.56
C GLU A 132 -12.16 -14.62 0.72
N ASP A 133 -11.20 -14.59 1.64
CA ASP A 133 -11.38 -14.01 2.97
C ASP A 133 -10.93 -12.56 3.08
N GLY A 134 -10.42 -11.95 2.01
CA GLY A 134 -9.95 -10.58 2.05
C GLY A 134 -8.68 -10.36 1.24
N PHE A 135 -7.75 -9.60 1.80
CA PHE A 135 -6.52 -9.22 1.11
C PHE A 135 -5.30 -9.90 1.71
N GLU A 136 -4.32 -10.16 0.86
CA GLU A 136 -3.01 -10.67 1.29
C GLU A 136 -1.92 -9.70 0.82
N LEU A 137 -0.93 -9.48 1.66
CA LEU A 137 0.25 -8.70 1.32
C LEU A 137 1.48 -9.58 1.52
N ILE A 138 2.24 -9.78 0.44
CA ILE A 138 3.39 -10.67 0.44
C ILE A 138 4.63 -9.87 0.05
N ILE A 139 5.68 -9.95 0.85
CA ILE A 139 7.00 -9.41 0.51
C ILE A 139 7.92 -10.58 0.27
N ALA A 140 8.49 -10.63 -0.93
CA ALA A 140 9.33 -11.75 -1.34
C ALA A 140 10.65 -11.30 -2.01
#